data_a5619f427c379ca544e9cbb77c943564
#
_entry.id   a5619f427c379ca544e9cbb77c943564
#
_cell.length_a   1.000
_cell.length_b   1.000
_cell.length_c   1.000
_cell.angle_alpha   90.00
_cell.angle_beta   90.00
_cell.angle_gamma   90.00
#
_symmetry.space_group_name_H-M   'P 1'
#
loop_
_entity.id
_entity.type
_entity.pdbx_description
1 polymer ?
#
loop_
_entity_poly.entity_id
_entity_poly.type
_entity_poly.pdbx_seq_one_letter_code
_entity_poly.pdbx_strand_id
1 'polypeptide(L)'
;MEFFPEEGKYHLDGHRNCGVCLTPAETAALGGVCPVCGKKLTIGVEHRVEALADRPAGFRPVGAKPFESLAPLPEVIAASTGVSAAGKNTQALYEQMLHALGPEFSILREVPVEDIAHTAGPCVAEGIRRLRAGQVERRAGFDGEYGVISLLTPGEIARFS
;
A
#
# COMPACT_ATOMS: atom_id res chain seq x y z
N MET A 1 7.47 -12.75 0.95
CA MET A 1 7.51 -11.28 0.92
C MET A 1 6.83 -10.82 -0.35
N GLU A 2 5.99 -9.84 -0.27
CA GLU A 2 5.30 -9.22 -1.41
C GLU A 2 5.22 -7.70 -1.20
N PHE A 3 4.97 -6.94 -2.26
CA PHE A 3 4.46 -5.58 -2.16
C PHE A 3 2.94 -5.59 -2.06
N PHE A 4 2.34 -4.47 -1.65
CA PHE A 4 0.88 -4.36 -1.55
C PHE A 4 0.26 -4.41 -2.96
N PRO A 5 -0.47 -5.47 -3.33
CA PRO A 5 -1.05 -5.58 -4.68
C PRO A 5 -2.08 -4.50 -4.96
N GLU A 6 -2.68 -3.92 -3.93
CA GLU A 6 -3.64 -2.82 -4.03
C GLU A 6 -3.04 -1.55 -4.65
N GLU A 7 -1.71 -1.35 -4.62
CA GLU A 7 -1.05 -0.22 -5.27
C GLU A 7 -1.08 -0.30 -6.81
N GLY A 8 -1.31 -1.51 -7.34
CA GLY A 8 -1.39 -1.73 -8.79
C GLY A 8 -2.54 -0.94 -9.44
N LYS A 9 -2.24 -0.19 -10.50
CA LYS A 9 -3.21 0.69 -11.21
C LYS A 9 -4.38 -0.03 -11.90
N TYR A 10 -4.39 -1.34 -11.89
CA TYR A 10 -5.45 -2.21 -12.40
C TYR A 10 -5.79 -3.30 -11.38
N HIS A 11 -5.70 -3.00 -10.09
CA HIS A 11 -5.99 -3.98 -9.04
C HIS A 11 -7.48 -4.31 -9.00
N LEU A 12 -8.34 -3.30 -8.82
CA LEU A 12 -9.80 -3.46 -8.84
C LEU A 12 -10.42 -3.07 -10.18
N ASP A 13 -11.69 -3.41 -10.34
CA ASP A 13 -12.50 -2.99 -11.48
C ASP A 13 -12.89 -1.52 -11.35
N GLY A 14 -13.14 -0.84 -12.47
CA GLY A 14 -13.61 0.53 -12.36
C GLY A 14 -13.73 1.31 -13.65
N HIS A 15 -14.11 2.58 -13.47
CA HIS A 15 -14.17 3.58 -14.52
C HIS A 15 -13.67 4.93 -13.98
N ARG A 16 -12.39 5.22 -14.19
CA ARG A 16 -11.68 6.37 -13.64
C ARG A 16 -12.37 7.69 -13.92
N ASN A 17 -12.84 7.91 -15.16
CA ASN A 17 -13.50 9.17 -15.56
C ASN A 17 -14.79 9.45 -14.78
N CYS A 18 -15.38 8.44 -14.15
CA CYS A 18 -16.58 8.56 -13.31
C CYS A 18 -16.26 8.39 -11.80
N GLY A 19 -15.00 8.18 -11.42
CA GLY A 19 -14.59 7.91 -10.04
C GLY A 19 -15.16 6.61 -9.48
N VAL A 20 -15.47 5.63 -10.34
CA VAL A 20 -16.08 4.34 -9.96
C VAL A 20 -14.97 3.31 -9.77
N CYS A 21 -14.86 2.78 -8.55
CA CYS A 21 -13.96 1.69 -8.17
C CYS A 21 -14.81 0.61 -7.49
N LEU A 22 -14.75 -0.62 -7.98
CA LEU A 22 -15.67 -1.72 -7.60
C LEU A 22 -14.89 -3.01 -7.37
N THR A 23 -15.37 -3.79 -6.42
CA THR A 23 -14.97 -5.19 -6.25
C THR A 23 -15.52 -6.04 -7.40
N PRO A 24 -14.96 -7.24 -7.66
CA PRO A 24 -15.49 -8.16 -8.66
C PRO A 24 -16.97 -8.50 -8.44
N ALA A 25 -17.39 -8.69 -7.19
CA ALA A 25 -18.78 -9.00 -6.85
C ALA A 25 -19.73 -7.83 -7.19
N GLU A 26 -19.34 -6.59 -6.88
CA GLU A 26 -20.12 -5.39 -7.25
C GLU A 26 -20.20 -5.21 -8.77
N THR A 27 -19.08 -5.45 -9.47
CA THR A 27 -19.04 -5.44 -10.94
C THR A 27 -19.99 -6.45 -11.55
N ALA A 28 -20.02 -7.68 -11.01
CA ALA A 28 -20.96 -8.72 -11.46
C ALA A 28 -22.41 -8.32 -11.22
N ALA A 29 -22.74 -7.73 -10.06
CA ALA A 29 -24.08 -7.25 -9.74
C ALA A 29 -24.56 -6.14 -10.69
N LEU A 30 -23.65 -5.34 -11.23
CA LEU A 30 -23.91 -4.27 -12.20
C LEU A 30 -23.80 -4.73 -13.66
N GLY A 31 -23.60 -6.02 -13.93
CA GLY A 31 -23.46 -6.56 -15.28
C GLY A 31 -22.24 -6.02 -16.04
N GLY A 32 -21.19 -5.60 -15.35
CA GLY A 32 -19.93 -5.13 -15.93
C GLY A 32 -20.02 -3.73 -16.54
N VAL A 33 -21.01 -2.93 -16.18
CA VAL A 33 -21.19 -1.56 -16.69
C VAL A 33 -21.10 -0.51 -15.59
N CYS A 34 -20.58 0.64 -15.93
CA CYS A 34 -20.45 1.77 -15.00
C CYS A 34 -21.83 2.32 -14.64
N PRO A 35 -22.19 2.40 -13.35
CA PRO A 35 -23.51 2.87 -12.90
C PRO A 35 -23.75 4.36 -13.18
N VAL A 36 -22.67 5.13 -13.48
CA VAL A 36 -22.77 6.57 -13.76
C VAL A 36 -23.01 6.85 -15.23
N CYS A 37 -22.29 6.18 -16.14
CA CYS A 37 -22.36 6.50 -17.57
C CYS A 37 -22.75 5.33 -18.50
N GLY A 38 -22.99 4.14 -17.96
CA GLY A 38 -23.41 2.96 -18.73
C GLY A 38 -22.33 2.33 -19.61
N LYS A 39 -21.09 2.85 -19.62
CA LYS A 39 -19.97 2.27 -20.38
C LYS A 39 -19.43 1.02 -19.67
N LYS A 40 -18.76 0.15 -20.42
CA LYS A 40 -18.07 -1.01 -19.83
C LYS A 40 -17.05 -0.56 -18.80
N LEU A 41 -16.97 -1.29 -17.71
CA LEU A 41 -15.92 -1.14 -16.70
C LEU A 41 -14.60 -1.72 -17.21
N THR A 42 -13.50 -1.12 -16.81
CA THR A 42 -12.17 -1.74 -16.93
C THR A 42 -12.05 -2.80 -15.86
N ILE A 43 -11.75 -4.02 -16.26
CA ILE A 43 -11.65 -5.18 -15.38
C ILE A 43 -10.24 -5.25 -14.78
N GLY A 44 -10.17 -5.35 -13.46
CA GLY A 44 -8.93 -5.44 -12.71
C GLY A 44 -8.42 -6.87 -12.53
N VAL A 45 -7.21 -6.97 -11.96
CA VAL A 45 -6.56 -8.27 -11.71
C VAL A 45 -7.33 -9.10 -10.68
N GLU A 46 -7.84 -8.46 -9.63
CA GLU A 46 -8.59 -9.14 -8.56
C GLU A 46 -9.83 -9.87 -9.09
N HIS A 47 -10.47 -9.32 -10.12
CA HIS A 47 -11.60 -9.98 -10.81
C HIS A 47 -11.21 -11.35 -11.36
N ARG A 48 -10.01 -11.45 -11.95
CA ARG A 48 -9.51 -12.73 -12.48
C ARG A 48 -9.09 -13.67 -11.36
N VAL A 49 -8.49 -13.14 -10.29
CA VAL A 49 -8.14 -13.93 -9.09
C VAL A 49 -9.40 -14.55 -8.50
N GLU A 50 -10.45 -13.76 -8.30
CA GLU A 50 -11.74 -14.24 -7.76
C GLU A 50 -12.41 -15.27 -8.68
N ALA A 51 -12.40 -15.03 -10.00
CA ALA A 51 -12.95 -15.97 -10.98
C ALA A 51 -12.22 -17.33 -11.02
N LEU A 52 -10.95 -17.38 -10.59
CA LEU A 52 -10.15 -18.62 -10.52
C LEU A 52 -10.12 -19.23 -9.13
N ALA A 53 -10.56 -18.51 -8.12
CA ALA A 53 -10.52 -18.98 -6.74
C ALA A 53 -11.49 -20.15 -6.54
N ASP A 54 -11.00 -21.26 -5.99
CA ASP A 54 -11.77 -22.43 -5.60
C ASP A 54 -12.01 -22.52 -4.08
N ARG A 55 -11.56 -21.49 -3.34
CA ARG A 55 -11.61 -21.41 -1.87
C ARG A 55 -11.95 -20.01 -1.40
N PRO A 56 -12.52 -19.88 -0.19
CA PRO A 56 -12.85 -18.57 0.35
C PRO A 56 -11.61 -17.70 0.58
N ALA A 57 -11.79 -16.39 0.52
CA ALA A 57 -10.75 -15.43 0.85
C ALA A 57 -10.17 -15.71 2.25
N GLY A 58 -8.83 -15.58 2.37
CA GLY A 58 -8.12 -15.85 3.62
C GLY A 58 -7.84 -17.33 3.91
N PHE A 59 -8.26 -18.26 3.04
CA PHE A 59 -7.89 -19.67 3.19
C PHE A 59 -6.36 -19.85 3.14
N ARG A 60 -5.84 -20.58 4.13
CA ARG A 60 -4.41 -20.94 4.18
C ARG A 60 -4.26 -22.46 4.24
N PRO A 61 -3.52 -23.07 3.31
CA PRO A 61 -3.20 -24.49 3.38
C PRO A 61 -2.41 -24.80 4.66
N VAL A 62 -2.60 -26.02 5.17
CA VAL A 62 -1.81 -26.51 6.30
C VAL A 62 -0.34 -26.56 5.90
N GLY A 63 0.54 -25.99 6.72
CA GLY A 63 1.97 -25.90 6.43
C GLY A 63 2.39 -24.76 5.49
N ALA A 64 1.46 -23.89 5.05
CA ALA A 64 1.80 -22.70 4.27
C ALA A 64 2.75 -21.78 5.07
N LYS A 65 3.86 -21.39 4.45
CA LYS A 65 4.79 -20.45 5.06
C LYS A 65 4.12 -19.06 5.22
N PRO A 66 4.41 -18.34 6.29
CA PRO A 66 3.95 -16.96 6.42
C PRO A 66 4.59 -16.07 5.35
N PHE A 67 3.90 -15.02 4.97
CA PHE A 67 4.43 -13.95 4.14
C PHE A 67 4.24 -12.62 4.85
N GLU A 68 4.97 -11.61 4.41
CA GLU A 68 4.86 -10.24 4.87
C GLU A 68 4.71 -9.32 3.66
N SER A 69 3.87 -8.31 3.79
CA SER A 69 3.70 -7.25 2.79
C SER A 69 4.53 -6.04 3.22
N LEU A 70 5.33 -5.52 2.30
CA LEU A 70 6.22 -4.38 2.50
C LEU A 70 5.95 -3.31 1.43
N ALA A 71 6.39 -2.10 1.72
CA ALA A 71 6.52 -1.04 0.72
C ALA A 71 7.97 -0.59 0.66
N PRO A 72 8.45 -0.07 -0.49
CA PRO A 72 9.77 0.53 -0.60
C PRO A 72 9.99 1.63 0.46
N LEU A 73 11.17 1.69 1.04
CA LEU A 73 11.45 2.64 2.12
C LEU A 73 11.16 4.11 1.74
N PRO A 74 11.43 4.58 0.51
CA PRO A 74 11.01 5.94 0.10
C PRO A 74 9.50 6.17 0.16
N GLU A 75 8.69 5.15 -0.14
CA GLU A 75 7.23 5.23 -0.05
C GLU A 75 6.77 5.22 1.41
N VAL A 76 7.42 4.43 2.27
CA VAL A 76 7.17 4.44 3.73
C VAL A 76 7.49 5.81 4.32
N ILE A 77 8.61 6.44 3.94
CA ILE A 77 8.96 7.80 4.34
C ILE A 77 7.88 8.78 3.89
N ALA A 78 7.47 8.70 2.62
CA ALA A 78 6.42 9.55 2.06
C ALA A 78 5.07 9.39 2.79
N ALA A 79 4.63 8.16 2.99
CA ALA A 79 3.38 7.83 3.69
C ALA A 79 3.40 8.24 5.18
N SER A 80 4.60 8.36 5.77
CA SER A 80 4.79 8.74 7.17
C SER A 80 4.91 10.26 7.37
N THR A 81 5.38 10.99 6.35
CA THR A 81 5.71 12.42 6.47
C THR A 81 4.81 13.33 5.63
N GLY A 82 3.97 12.74 4.76
CA GLY A 82 3.08 13.49 3.88
C GLY A 82 3.80 14.17 2.69
N VAL A 83 5.07 13.83 2.42
CA VAL A 83 5.83 14.36 1.29
C VAL A 83 5.87 13.39 0.11
N SER A 84 6.34 13.82 -1.04
CA SER A 84 6.48 12.94 -2.22
C SER A 84 7.61 11.94 -2.07
N ALA A 85 7.37 10.66 -2.42
CA ALA A 85 8.39 9.63 -2.43
C ALA A 85 9.57 9.94 -3.40
N ALA A 86 9.29 10.61 -4.52
CA ALA A 86 10.29 11.05 -5.49
C ALA A 86 10.95 12.40 -5.12
N GLY A 87 10.62 12.98 -3.95
CA GLY A 87 11.14 14.27 -3.50
C GLY A 87 12.60 14.21 -3.09
N LYS A 88 13.34 15.31 -3.29
CA LYS A 88 14.75 15.40 -2.89
C LYS A 88 14.96 15.15 -1.39
N ASN A 89 14.04 15.65 -0.55
CA ASN A 89 14.13 15.45 0.90
C ASN A 89 13.93 13.98 1.28
N THR A 90 12.99 13.29 0.62
CA THR A 90 12.76 11.85 0.81
C THR A 90 14.00 11.05 0.40
N GLN A 91 14.61 11.39 -0.74
CA GLN A 91 15.82 10.73 -1.21
C GLN A 91 17.00 10.96 -0.26
N ALA A 92 17.20 12.19 0.21
CA ALA A 92 18.26 12.50 1.17
C ALA A 92 18.08 11.74 2.50
N LEU A 93 16.85 11.66 3.01
CA LEU A 93 16.56 10.91 4.23
C LEU A 93 16.73 9.39 4.02
N TYR A 94 16.31 8.87 2.87
CA TYR A 94 16.55 7.48 2.49
C TYR A 94 18.03 7.12 2.51
N GLU A 95 18.88 7.94 1.86
CA GLU A 95 20.34 7.73 1.84
C GLU A 95 20.96 7.83 3.25
N GLN A 96 20.51 8.79 4.05
CA GLN A 96 20.92 8.91 5.45
C GLN A 96 20.59 7.66 6.25
N MET A 97 19.37 7.12 6.10
CA MET A 97 18.94 5.90 6.78
C MET A 97 19.76 4.68 6.34
N LEU A 98 20.02 4.52 5.05
CA LEU A 98 20.86 3.43 4.55
C LEU A 98 22.28 3.50 5.11
N HIS A 99 22.84 4.69 5.20
CA HIS A 99 24.19 4.88 5.71
C HIS A 99 24.30 4.61 7.22
N ALA A 100 23.30 5.05 7.98
CA ALA A 100 23.33 4.96 9.45
C ALA A 100 22.81 3.62 9.99
N LEU A 101 21.80 3.03 9.34
CA LEU A 101 21.04 1.88 9.87
C LEU A 101 21.23 0.59 9.05
N GLY A 102 21.87 0.67 7.88
CA GLY A 102 22.15 -0.49 7.04
C GLY A 102 21.12 -0.71 5.91
N PRO A 103 21.03 -1.95 5.40
CA PRO A 103 20.21 -2.25 4.22
C PRO A 103 18.72 -1.99 4.42
N GLU A 104 18.04 -1.58 3.36
CA GLU A 104 16.60 -1.24 3.35
C GLU A 104 15.72 -2.32 4.02
N PHE A 105 15.92 -3.58 3.69
CA PHE A 105 15.12 -4.66 4.29
C PHE A 105 15.35 -4.82 5.79
N SER A 106 16.57 -4.59 6.27
CA SER A 106 16.82 -4.59 7.73
C SER A 106 16.14 -3.41 8.40
N ILE A 107 16.14 -2.23 7.78
CA ILE A 107 15.45 -1.05 8.28
C ILE A 107 13.94 -1.31 8.34
N LEU A 108 13.34 -1.87 7.30
CA LEU A 108 11.91 -2.13 7.25
C LEU A 108 11.46 -3.22 8.23
N ARG A 109 12.34 -4.18 8.60
CA ARG A 109 11.94 -5.39 9.32
C ARG A 109 12.52 -5.54 10.71
N GLU A 110 13.77 -5.14 10.94
CA GLU A 110 14.58 -5.61 12.06
C GLU A 110 15.12 -4.49 12.95
N VAL A 111 15.58 -3.38 12.35
CA VAL A 111 16.19 -2.26 13.09
C VAL A 111 15.24 -1.76 14.19
N PRO A 112 15.71 -1.55 15.43
CA PRO A 112 14.89 -1.01 16.51
C PRO A 112 14.22 0.31 16.14
N VAL A 113 12.94 0.45 16.53
CA VAL A 113 12.14 1.65 16.19
C VAL A 113 12.76 2.92 16.79
N GLU A 114 13.41 2.78 17.94
CA GLU A 114 14.13 3.85 18.64
C GLU A 114 15.30 4.38 17.80
N ASP A 115 16.07 3.49 17.16
CA ASP A 115 17.20 3.86 16.33
C ASP A 115 16.70 4.57 15.04
N ILE A 116 15.58 4.11 14.51
CA ILE A 116 14.89 4.78 13.39
C ILE A 116 14.44 6.18 13.81
N ALA A 117 13.86 6.32 15.00
CA ALA A 117 13.41 7.62 15.52
C ALA A 117 14.56 8.62 15.68
N HIS A 118 15.71 8.16 16.16
CA HIS A 118 16.92 8.99 16.27
C HIS A 118 17.45 9.44 14.92
N THR A 119 17.36 8.58 13.89
CA THR A 119 17.93 8.85 12.57
C THR A 119 16.98 9.62 11.65
N ALA A 120 15.70 9.26 11.63
CA ALA A 120 14.71 9.72 10.66
C ALA A 120 13.50 10.46 11.28
N GLY A 121 13.49 10.57 12.60
CA GLY A 121 12.42 11.22 13.33
C GLY A 121 11.23 10.32 13.67
N PRO A 122 10.35 10.80 14.58
CA PRO A 122 9.28 9.98 15.14
C PRO A 122 8.19 9.60 14.14
N CYS A 123 7.91 10.43 13.12
CA CYS A 123 6.95 10.11 12.07
C CYS A 123 7.34 8.85 11.29
N VAL A 124 8.59 8.77 10.83
CA VAL A 124 9.10 7.63 10.06
C VAL A 124 9.17 6.37 10.91
N ALA A 125 9.62 6.52 12.17
CA ALA A 125 9.67 5.43 13.13
C ALA A 125 8.27 4.83 13.38
N GLU A 126 7.28 5.66 13.60
CA GLU A 126 5.88 5.21 13.77
C GLU A 126 5.33 4.57 12.48
N GLY A 127 5.64 5.13 11.31
CA GLY A 127 5.26 4.54 10.02
C GLY A 127 5.82 3.13 9.86
N ILE A 128 7.11 2.92 10.13
CA ILE A 128 7.73 1.59 10.06
C ILE A 128 7.14 0.65 11.13
N ARG A 129 6.88 1.13 12.33
CA ARG A 129 6.22 0.33 13.36
C ARG A 129 4.85 -0.17 12.89
N ARG A 130 4.03 0.70 12.28
CA ARG A 130 2.72 0.35 11.75
C ARG A 130 2.83 -0.63 10.57
N LEU A 131 3.76 -0.41 9.66
CA LEU A 131 4.02 -1.33 8.55
C LEU A 131 4.30 -2.75 9.06
N ARG A 132 5.21 -2.89 10.03
CA ARG A 132 5.56 -4.17 10.67
C ARG A 132 4.37 -4.82 11.39
N ALA A 133 3.47 -4.00 11.95
CA ALA A 133 2.26 -4.47 12.62
C ALA A 133 1.11 -4.76 11.65
N GLY A 134 1.27 -4.55 10.33
CA GLY A 134 0.21 -4.67 9.33
C GLY A 134 -0.88 -3.59 9.47
N GLN A 135 -0.61 -2.51 10.20
CA GLN A 135 -1.52 -1.38 10.38
C GLN A 135 -1.39 -0.39 9.22
N VAL A 136 -1.79 -0.84 8.03
CA VAL A 136 -1.66 -0.10 6.78
C VAL A 136 -3.05 0.12 6.21
N GLU A 137 -3.43 1.38 6.01
CA GLU A 137 -4.61 1.75 5.26
C GLU A 137 -4.30 1.67 3.76
N ARG A 138 -5.20 1.05 2.98
CA ARG A 138 -4.99 0.77 1.57
C ARG A 138 -6.16 1.28 0.75
N ARG A 139 -5.87 2.11 -0.24
CA ARG A 139 -6.82 2.50 -1.28
C ARG A 139 -6.36 1.84 -2.58
N ALA A 140 -7.13 0.88 -3.06
CA ALA A 140 -6.79 0.11 -4.25
C ALA A 140 -6.80 0.96 -5.52
N GLY A 141 -5.87 0.65 -6.42
CA GLY A 141 -5.84 1.24 -7.75
C GLY A 141 -6.84 0.58 -8.70
N PHE A 142 -7.30 1.33 -9.70
CA PHE A 142 -8.28 0.90 -10.69
C PHE A 142 -8.17 1.73 -11.96
N ASP A 143 -8.51 1.16 -13.10
CA ASP A 143 -8.64 1.82 -14.41
C ASP A 143 -7.50 2.80 -14.75
N GLY A 144 -6.25 2.40 -14.47
CA GLY A 144 -5.06 3.20 -14.74
C GLY A 144 -4.67 4.18 -13.64
N GLU A 145 -5.42 4.28 -12.55
CA GLU A 145 -5.07 5.03 -11.34
C GLU A 145 -4.34 4.12 -10.35
N TYR A 146 -3.17 4.54 -9.88
CA TYR A 146 -2.43 3.80 -8.87
C TYR A 146 -3.15 3.82 -7.53
N GLY A 147 -3.09 2.71 -6.82
CA GLY A 147 -3.48 2.67 -5.42
C GLY A 147 -2.51 3.43 -4.53
N VAL A 148 -2.93 3.62 -3.29
CA VAL A 148 -2.15 4.36 -2.29
C VAL A 148 -2.19 3.60 -0.98
N ILE A 149 -1.04 3.47 -0.34
CA ILE A 149 -0.94 3.07 1.06
C ILE A 149 -0.80 4.30 1.96
N SER A 150 -1.38 4.24 3.14
CA SER A 150 -1.26 5.29 4.15
C SER A 150 -0.87 4.67 5.49
N LEU A 151 0.08 5.28 6.19
CA LEU A 151 0.58 4.83 7.48
C LEU A 151 0.17 5.77 8.61
N LEU A 152 0.15 7.07 8.34
CA LEU A 152 -0.29 8.10 9.27
C LEU A 152 -1.28 9.05 8.59
N THR A 153 -2.25 9.50 9.35
CA THR A 153 -3.14 10.58 8.91
C THR A 153 -2.44 11.95 9.01
N PRO A 154 -2.89 12.97 8.26
CA PRO A 154 -2.32 14.32 8.38
C PRO A 154 -2.32 14.88 9.81
N GLY A 155 -3.36 14.56 10.59
CA GLY A 155 -3.45 14.98 11.99
C GLY A 155 -2.42 14.28 12.90
N GLU A 156 -2.07 13.03 12.60
CA GLU A 156 -1.03 12.30 13.33
C GLU A 156 0.35 12.81 12.94
N ILE A 157 0.61 13.05 11.66
CA ILE A 157 1.86 13.65 11.18
C ILE A 157 2.14 14.96 11.92
N ALA A 158 1.13 15.83 12.04
CA ALA A 158 1.27 17.10 12.75
C ALA A 158 1.57 16.95 14.25
N ARG A 159 1.24 15.82 14.87
CA ARG A 159 1.56 15.55 16.29
C ARG A 159 2.98 15.03 16.48
N PHE A 160 3.54 14.38 15.48
CA PHE A 160 4.90 13.84 15.52
C PHE A 160 5.95 14.82 14.97
N SER A 161 5.52 15.87 14.25
CA SER A 161 6.36 16.95 13.74
C SER A 161 6.56 18.01 14.80
#